data_666401080d6b76c3d2f8e7c9b819ce81
#
_entry.id   666401080d6b76c3d2f8e7c9b819ce81
#
_cell.length_a   1.000
_cell.length_b   1.000
_cell.length_c   1.000
_cell.angle_alpha   90.00
_cell.angle_beta   90.00
_cell.angle_gamma   90.00
#
_symmetry.space_group_name_H-M   'P 1'
#
loop_
_entity.id
_entity.type
_entity.pdbx_description
1 polymer ?
#
loop_
_entity_poly.entity_id
_entity_poly.type
_entity_poly.pdbx_seq_one_letter_code
_entity_poly.pdbx_strand_id
1 'polypeptide(L)'
;GSEMCIRDRWCPSSPVKDKDGIIADGAIRSGKTLCMSLSYVLWAMATFNQQNFGMAGKTIGSFRRNVLFWLKLMLKSRGYQVVDHRSDNLIVVSKGDTQNFFYIFGGKDERSQDLIQGITLAGMFFDEVALMPESFVNQATGRCSVTGSKFWFNCNPDNPRHWFKVNWIDKLSLIHISE
;
A
#
# COMPACT_ATOMS: atom_id res chain seq x y z
N GLY A 1 3.55 -19.09 -4.32
CA GLY A 1 2.26 -18.99 -3.76
C GLY A 1 1.51 -17.71 -4.12
N SER A 2 0.76 -17.21 -3.16
CA SER A 2 -0.09 -16.02 -3.31
C SER A 2 0.68 -14.73 -3.68
N GLU A 3 1.93 -14.60 -3.23
CA GLU A 3 2.80 -13.46 -3.56
C GLU A 3 3.06 -13.33 -5.07
N MET A 4 3.33 -14.45 -5.74
CA MET A 4 3.56 -14.46 -7.19
C MET A 4 2.30 -14.08 -7.96
N CYS A 5 1.13 -14.56 -7.54
CA CYS A 5 -0.14 -14.25 -8.19
C CYS A 5 -0.47 -12.74 -8.17
N ILE A 6 -0.15 -12.02 -7.09
CA ILE A 6 -0.43 -10.59 -6.99
C ILE A 6 0.57 -9.78 -7.81
N ARG A 7 1.85 -10.13 -7.74
CA ARG A 7 2.92 -9.48 -8.49
C ARG A 7 2.73 -9.63 -10.01
N ASP A 8 2.39 -10.83 -10.45
CA ASP A 8 2.26 -11.16 -11.88
C ASP A 8 1.05 -10.49 -12.53
N ARG A 9 0.08 -10.03 -11.74
CA ARG A 9 -1.11 -9.33 -12.24
C ARG A 9 -0.79 -7.99 -12.90
N TRP A 10 0.31 -7.35 -12.55
CA TRP A 10 0.74 -6.09 -13.18
C TRP A 10 2.00 -6.22 -14.02
N CYS A 11 2.40 -7.42 -14.38
CA CYS A 11 3.47 -7.56 -15.38
C CYS A 11 2.96 -7.13 -16.78
N PRO A 12 3.85 -6.73 -17.71
CA PRO A 12 3.46 -6.25 -19.03
C PRO A 12 2.58 -7.19 -19.84
N SER A 13 2.66 -8.50 -19.59
CA SER A 13 1.87 -9.52 -20.27
C SER A 13 0.51 -9.81 -19.60
N SER A 14 0.22 -9.19 -18.44
CA SER A 14 -1.01 -9.44 -17.72
C SER A 14 -2.21 -8.77 -18.40
N PRO A 15 -3.37 -9.47 -18.51
CA PRO A 15 -4.61 -8.87 -19.03
C PRO A 15 -5.20 -7.79 -18.12
N VAL A 16 -4.73 -7.66 -16.87
CA VAL A 16 -5.19 -6.68 -15.89
C VAL A 16 -4.16 -5.59 -15.60
N LYS A 17 -3.13 -5.46 -16.42
CA LYS A 17 -2.06 -4.47 -16.26
C LYS A 17 -2.56 -3.01 -16.19
N ASP A 18 -3.69 -2.73 -16.84
CA ASP A 18 -4.25 -1.38 -16.95
C ASP A 18 -5.15 -1.00 -15.76
N LYS A 19 -5.33 -1.92 -14.79
CA LYS A 19 -6.10 -1.63 -13.59
C LYS A 19 -5.32 -0.74 -12.62
N ASP A 20 -6.02 0.20 -11.98
CA ASP A 20 -5.40 1.19 -11.10
C ASP A 20 -5.18 0.70 -9.68
N GLY A 21 -5.87 -0.36 -9.26
CA GLY A 21 -5.77 -0.83 -7.89
C GLY A 21 -6.09 -2.30 -7.70
N ILE A 22 -5.66 -2.80 -6.55
CA ILE A 22 -5.97 -4.14 -6.05
C ILE A 22 -6.70 -4.00 -4.72
N ILE A 23 -7.82 -4.68 -4.60
CA ILE A 23 -8.52 -4.84 -3.32
C ILE A 23 -8.42 -6.31 -2.92
N ALA A 24 -7.87 -6.56 -1.74
CA ALA A 24 -7.94 -7.87 -1.10
C ALA A 24 -8.92 -7.81 0.06
N ASP A 25 -9.98 -8.57 -0.06
CA ASP A 25 -11.05 -8.71 0.91
C ASP A 25 -10.99 -10.12 1.52
N GLY A 26 -11.09 -10.25 2.83
CA GLY A 26 -11.05 -11.55 3.52
C GLY A 26 -10.65 -11.45 4.99
N ALA A 27 -10.59 -12.59 5.67
CA ALA A 27 -10.35 -12.68 7.11
C ALA A 27 -9.01 -12.07 7.56
N ILE A 28 -9.03 -11.39 8.70
CA ILE A 28 -7.93 -10.58 9.25
C ILE A 28 -6.62 -11.38 9.54
N ARG A 29 -6.69 -12.71 9.60
CA ARG A 29 -5.56 -13.54 10.07
C ARG A 29 -4.89 -14.42 9.02
N SER A 30 -5.10 -14.14 7.74
CA SER A 30 -4.65 -15.03 6.65
C SER A 30 -3.22 -14.80 6.14
N GLY A 31 -2.42 -13.93 6.75
CA GLY A 31 -1.11 -13.53 6.20
C GLY A 31 -1.20 -12.64 4.96
N LYS A 32 -2.40 -12.34 4.52
CA LYS A 32 -2.72 -11.54 3.34
C LYS A 32 -2.08 -10.16 3.37
N THR A 33 -2.13 -9.48 4.51
CA THR A 33 -1.53 -8.15 4.68
C THR A 33 -0.03 -8.15 4.41
N LEU A 34 0.68 -9.15 4.93
CA LEU A 34 2.13 -9.25 4.75
C LEU A 34 2.49 -9.55 3.29
N CYS A 35 1.77 -10.46 2.65
CA CYS A 35 1.97 -10.77 1.23
C CYS A 35 1.67 -9.56 0.35
N MET A 36 0.61 -8.82 0.63
CA MET A 36 0.26 -7.62 -0.13
C MET A 36 1.27 -6.51 0.07
N SER A 37 1.71 -6.26 1.30
CA SER A 37 2.71 -5.22 1.59
C SER A 37 4.03 -5.51 0.89
N LEU A 38 4.46 -6.77 0.91
CA LEU A 38 5.66 -7.21 0.20
C LEU A 38 5.50 -7.02 -1.32
N SER A 39 4.38 -7.47 -1.88
CA SER A 39 4.11 -7.35 -3.32
C SER A 39 4.06 -5.89 -3.76
N TYR A 40 3.51 -5.02 -2.94
CA TYR A 40 3.49 -3.57 -3.16
C TYR A 40 4.90 -2.99 -3.27
N VAL A 41 5.77 -3.30 -2.31
CA VAL A 41 7.16 -2.80 -2.32
C VAL A 41 7.95 -3.39 -3.49
N LEU A 42 7.78 -4.68 -3.78
CA LEU A 42 8.46 -5.32 -4.92
C LEU A 42 8.03 -4.71 -6.25
N TRP A 43 6.74 -4.41 -6.42
CA TRP A 43 6.23 -3.70 -7.58
C TRP A 43 6.86 -2.31 -7.70
N ALA A 44 6.88 -1.54 -6.62
CA ALA A 44 7.46 -0.21 -6.60
C ALA A 44 8.94 -0.22 -6.98
N MET A 45 9.70 -1.17 -6.44
CA MET A 45 11.14 -1.30 -6.71
C MET A 45 11.43 -1.76 -8.14
N ALA A 46 10.55 -2.55 -8.74
CA ALA A 46 10.69 -3.01 -10.12
C ALA A 46 10.28 -1.97 -11.15
N THR A 47 9.42 -1.00 -10.77
CA THR A 47 8.77 -0.07 -11.70
C THR A 47 9.34 1.34 -11.62
N PHE A 48 9.73 1.79 -10.43
CA PHE A 48 10.11 3.18 -10.17
C PHE A 48 11.50 3.31 -9.56
N ASN A 49 12.08 4.51 -9.70
CA ASN A 49 13.32 4.90 -9.03
C ASN A 49 13.20 6.34 -8.54
N GLN A 50 13.66 6.61 -7.32
CA GLN A 50 13.63 7.94 -6.70
C GLN A 50 12.21 8.52 -6.58
N GLN A 51 11.21 7.67 -6.31
CA GLN A 51 9.84 8.08 -6.14
C GLN A 51 9.36 7.89 -4.70
N ASN A 52 8.33 8.67 -4.34
CA ASN A 52 7.68 8.59 -3.05
C ASN A 52 6.47 7.67 -3.10
N PHE A 53 6.33 6.85 -2.08
CA PHE A 53 5.22 5.93 -1.89
C PHE A 53 4.65 6.11 -0.49
N GLY A 54 3.37 5.79 -0.31
CA GLY A 54 2.74 5.79 0.98
C GLY A 54 2.32 4.40 1.43
N MET A 55 2.35 4.18 2.74
CA MET A 55 1.81 3.01 3.40
C MET A 55 1.03 3.48 4.62
N ALA A 56 -0.22 3.09 4.73
CA ALA A 56 -1.09 3.54 5.82
C ALA A 56 -1.70 2.38 6.59
N GLY A 57 -1.73 2.53 7.92
CA GLY A 57 -2.51 1.72 8.83
C GLY A 57 -3.51 2.59 9.58
N LYS A 58 -4.27 2.01 10.49
CA LYS A 58 -5.18 2.73 11.36
C LYS A 58 -4.44 3.81 12.16
N THR A 59 -3.29 3.44 12.73
CA THR A 59 -2.32 4.36 13.34
C THR A 59 -0.92 4.00 12.86
N ILE A 60 0.04 4.93 12.97
CA ILE A 60 1.45 4.69 12.65
C ILE A 60 2.00 3.55 13.51
N GLY A 61 1.71 3.57 14.81
CA GLY A 61 2.19 2.55 15.74
C GLY A 61 1.66 1.15 15.43
N SER A 62 0.39 1.00 15.11
CA SER A 62 -0.19 -0.30 14.75
C SER A 62 0.38 -0.84 13.44
N PHE A 63 0.56 0.01 12.44
CA PHE A 63 1.20 -0.37 11.18
C PHE A 63 2.64 -0.84 11.40
N ARG A 64 3.42 -0.13 12.21
CA ARG A 64 4.80 -0.51 12.51
C ARG A 64 4.90 -1.87 13.20
N ARG A 65 4.02 -2.14 14.16
CA ARG A 65 4.02 -3.42 14.90
C ARG A 65 3.53 -4.59 14.04
N ASN A 66 2.45 -4.38 13.31
CA ASN A 66 1.72 -5.47 12.66
C ASN A 66 2.21 -5.76 11.24
N VAL A 67 2.75 -4.79 10.55
CA VAL A 67 3.15 -4.91 9.15
C VAL A 67 4.64 -4.62 8.95
N LEU A 68 5.09 -3.44 9.32
CA LEU A 68 6.42 -2.95 8.95
C LEU A 68 7.55 -3.79 9.53
N PHE A 69 7.42 -4.26 10.75
CA PHE A 69 8.42 -5.13 11.38
C PHE A 69 8.72 -6.36 10.51
N TRP A 70 7.69 -7.05 10.08
CA TRP A 70 7.82 -8.26 9.23
C TRP A 70 8.24 -7.91 7.81
N LEU A 71 7.70 -6.84 7.25
CA LEU A 71 8.03 -6.36 5.90
C LEU A 71 9.52 -6.06 5.78
N LYS A 72 10.11 -5.39 6.76
CA LYS A 72 11.56 -5.11 6.77
C LYS A 72 12.39 -6.39 6.75
N LEU A 73 12.01 -7.39 7.54
CA LEU A 73 12.71 -8.69 7.55
C LEU A 73 12.58 -9.41 6.21
N MET A 74 11.40 -9.42 5.61
CA MET A 74 11.18 -10.05 4.30
C MET A 74 11.98 -9.37 3.19
N LEU A 75 12.05 -8.04 3.19
CA LEU A 75 12.84 -7.29 2.21
C LEU A 75 14.33 -7.54 2.36
N LYS A 76 14.84 -7.52 3.58
CA LYS A 76 16.25 -7.81 3.85
C LYS A 76 16.63 -9.22 3.41
N SER A 77 15.78 -10.21 3.63
CA SER A 77 16.02 -11.58 3.20
C SER A 77 16.09 -11.74 1.68
N ARG A 78 15.53 -10.80 0.93
CA ARG A 78 15.56 -10.75 -0.54
C ARG A 78 16.66 -9.86 -1.10
N GLY A 79 17.59 -9.41 -0.26
CA GLY A 79 18.73 -8.60 -0.68
C GLY A 79 18.47 -7.11 -0.79
N TYR A 80 17.32 -6.61 -0.32
CA TYR A 80 17.06 -5.18 -0.23
C TYR A 80 17.73 -4.57 0.99
N GLN A 81 18.27 -3.37 0.83
CA GLN A 81 18.69 -2.54 1.96
C GLN A 81 17.49 -1.72 2.42
N VAL A 82 17.27 -1.70 3.73
CA VAL A 82 16.16 -0.98 4.34
C VAL A 82 16.68 -0.11 5.47
N VAL A 83 16.47 1.20 5.35
CA VAL A 83 16.83 2.19 6.37
C VAL A 83 15.56 2.80 6.92
N ASP A 84 15.35 2.67 8.23
CA ASP A 84 14.18 3.19 8.94
C ASP A 84 14.51 4.51 9.63
N HIS A 85 14.02 5.61 9.06
CA HIS A 85 14.07 6.94 9.67
C HIS A 85 12.84 7.14 10.54
N ARG A 86 12.88 6.63 11.76
CA ARG A 86 11.71 6.57 12.65
C ARG A 86 11.12 7.95 13.00
N SER A 87 11.96 8.96 13.17
CA SER A 87 11.50 10.32 13.48
C SER A 87 10.69 10.94 12.35
N ASP A 88 10.96 10.56 11.11
CA ASP A 88 10.31 11.09 9.92
C ASP A 88 9.21 10.15 9.38
N ASN A 89 9.00 9.00 10.03
CA ASN A 89 8.11 7.94 9.54
C ASN A 89 8.38 7.57 8.08
N LEU A 90 9.67 7.42 7.75
CA LEU A 90 10.15 7.18 6.40
C LEU A 90 11.01 5.91 6.37
N ILE A 91 10.71 5.04 5.44
CA ILE A 91 11.53 3.86 5.11
C ILE A 91 12.16 4.07 3.75
N VAL A 92 13.48 3.99 3.67
CA VAL A 92 14.20 4.03 2.41
C VAL A 92 14.58 2.61 2.03
N VAL A 93 14.09 2.16 0.88
CA VAL A 93 14.38 0.83 0.34
C VAL A 93 15.26 0.97 -0.89
N SER A 94 16.36 0.24 -0.94
CA SER A 94 17.29 0.29 -2.06
C SER A 94 17.81 -1.10 -2.42
N LYS A 95 18.09 -1.28 -3.71
CA LYS A 95 18.76 -2.47 -4.26
C LYS A 95 19.45 -2.09 -5.56
N GLY A 96 20.76 -2.30 -5.64
CA GLY A 96 21.56 -1.82 -6.77
C GLY A 96 21.45 -0.30 -6.92
N ASP A 97 21.10 0.15 -8.11
CA ASP A 97 20.94 1.58 -8.43
C ASP A 97 19.52 2.12 -8.19
N THR A 98 18.62 1.28 -7.70
CA THR A 98 17.22 1.64 -7.45
C THR A 98 17.01 1.98 -5.98
N GLN A 99 16.38 3.13 -5.72
CA GLN A 99 16.02 3.58 -4.38
C GLN A 99 14.67 4.27 -4.41
N ASN A 100 13.79 3.90 -3.47
CA ASN A 100 12.49 4.55 -3.31
C ASN A 100 12.19 4.85 -1.84
N PHE A 101 11.27 5.78 -1.61
CA PHE A 101 10.94 6.34 -0.31
C PHE A 101 9.51 5.96 0.07
N PHE A 102 9.35 5.29 1.20
CA PHE A 102 8.06 4.81 1.69
C PHE A 102 7.71 5.53 2.98
N TYR A 103 6.72 6.42 2.91
CA TYR A 103 6.23 7.18 4.06
C TYR A 103 5.13 6.39 4.77
N ILE A 104 5.18 6.38 6.11
CA ILE A 104 4.21 5.69 6.96
C ILE A 104 3.19 6.70 7.45
N PHE A 105 1.92 6.40 7.21
CA PHE A 105 0.80 7.22 7.62
C PHE A 105 -0.12 6.46 8.57
N GLY A 106 -0.74 7.18 9.50
CA GLY A 106 -1.85 6.68 10.28
C GLY A 106 -3.15 7.38 9.86
N GLY A 107 -4.17 6.64 9.49
CA GLY A 107 -5.42 7.22 9.01
C GLY A 107 -6.12 8.12 10.03
N LYS A 108 -5.83 7.93 11.33
CA LYS A 108 -6.36 8.72 12.43
C LYS A 108 -5.39 9.75 13.01
N ASP A 109 -4.15 9.81 12.51
CA ASP A 109 -3.12 10.70 13.03
C ASP A 109 -3.16 12.05 12.29
N GLU A 110 -3.32 13.14 13.03
CA GLU A 110 -3.37 14.51 12.45
C GLU A 110 -2.11 14.85 11.64
N ARG A 111 -0.93 14.48 12.14
CA ARG A 111 0.34 14.70 11.44
C ARG A 111 0.39 14.02 10.07
N SER A 112 -0.24 12.86 9.95
CA SER A 112 -0.33 12.14 8.67
C SER A 112 -1.17 12.92 7.66
N GLN A 113 -2.25 13.54 8.09
CA GLN A 113 -3.10 14.36 7.23
C GLN A 113 -2.36 15.59 6.71
N ASP A 114 -1.58 16.25 7.55
CA ASP A 114 -0.77 17.41 7.15
C ASP A 114 0.33 17.00 6.15
N LEU A 115 1.05 15.93 6.43
CA LEU A 115 2.12 15.46 5.56
C LEU A 115 1.60 15.03 4.19
N ILE A 116 0.45 14.36 4.14
CA ILE A 116 -0.10 13.87 2.87
C ILE A 116 -0.53 15.00 1.94
N GLN A 117 -0.86 16.17 2.47
CA GLN A 117 -1.23 17.33 1.67
C GLN A 117 -0.07 17.87 0.83
N GLY A 118 1.15 17.74 1.29
CA GLY A 118 2.34 18.31 0.66
C GLY A 118 3.15 17.34 -0.20
N ILE A 119 2.73 16.08 -0.32
CA ILE A 119 3.54 15.04 -0.98
C ILE A 119 2.92 14.56 -2.28
N THR A 120 3.78 14.28 -3.27
CA THR A 120 3.40 13.60 -4.51
C THR A 120 3.82 12.14 -4.42
N LEU A 121 2.88 11.22 -4.66
CA LEU A 121 3.09 9.79 -4.51
C LEU A 121 2.99 9.06 -5.85
N ALA A 122 3.72 7.95 -5.96
CA ALA A 122 3.63 7.00 -7.07
C ALA A 122 2.82 5.75 -6.73
N GLY A 123 2.35 5.63 -5.50
CA GLY A 123 1.50 4.54 -5.06
C GLY A 123 1.11 4.68 -3.60
N MET A 124 0.07 3.96 -3.23
CA MET A 124 -0.45 3.94 -1.86
C MET A 124 -0.91 2.54 -1.48
N PHE A 125 -0.51 2.10 -0.29
CA PHE A 125 -0.97 0.86 0.33
C PHE A 125 -1.77 1.18 1.59
N PHE A 126 -2.98 0.63 1.68
CA PHE A 126 -3.87 0.83 2.83
C PHE A 126 -4.11 -0.51 3.53
N ASP A 127 -3.66 -0.61 4.77
CA ASP A 127 -3.99 -1.74 5.64
C ASP A 127 -5.22 -1.39 6.48
N GLU A 128 -6.19 -2.28 6.53
CA GLU A 128 -7.46 -2.06 7.21
C GLU A 128 -8.17 -0.76 6.78
N VAL A 129 -8.26 -0.56 5.48
CA VAL A 129 -8.79 0.69 4.89
C VAL A 129 -10.20 1.04 5.38
N ALA A 130 -11.03 0.04 5.71
CA ALA A 130 -12.38 0.25 6.24
C ALA A 130 -12.41 0.96 7.59
N LEU A 131 -11.31 0.93 8.36
CA LEU A 131 -11.18 1.59 9.65
C LEU A 131 -10.64 3.03 9.55
N MET A 132 -10.33 3.47 8.33
CA MET A 132 -9.80 4.83 8.08
C MET A 132 -10.94 5.79 7.75
N PRO A 133 -10.78 7.10 8.08
CA PRO A 133 -11.68 8.13 7.56
C PRO A 133 -11.66 8.16 6.03
N GLU A 134 -12.83 8.26 5.40
CA GLU A 134 -12.95 8.37 3.94
C GLU A 134 -12.17 9.55 3.39
N SER A 135 -12.19 10.69 4.10
CA SER A 135 -11.45 11.89 3.72
C SER A 135 -9.94 11.65 3.59
N PHE A 136 -9.36 10.86 4.50
CA PHE A 136 -7.95 10.50 4.43
C PHE A 136 -7.65 9.66 3.18
N VAL A 137 -8.46 8.66 2.89
CA VAL A 137 -8.27 7.78 1.72
C VAL A 137 -8.42 8.56 0.42
N ASN A 138 -9.41 9.43 0.32
CA ASN A 138 -9.61 10.31 -0.84
C ASN A 138 -8.43 11.24 -1.05
N GLN A 139 -7.91 11.82 0.02
CA GLN A 139 -6.76 12.71 -0.03
C GLN A 139 -5.49 11.97 -0.45
N ALA A 140 -5.23 10.82 0.16
CA ALA A 140 -4.05 10.00 -0.14
C ALA A 140 -4.03 9.52 -1.59
N THR A 141 -5.16 9.02 -2.09
CA THR A 141 -5.27 8.58 -3.49
C THR A 141 -5.17 9.75 -4.47
N GLY A 142 -5.68 10.92 -4.11
CA GLY A 142 -5.55 12.15 -4.90
C GLY A 142 -4.10 12.65 -5.02
N ARG A 143 -3.20 12.26 -4.12
CA ARG A 143 -1.76 12.59 -4.19
C ARG A 143 -0.96 11.64 -5.08
N CYS A 144 -1.53 10.53 -5.51
CA CYS A 144 -0.90 9.58 -6.43
C CYS A 144 -1.01 10.09 -7.88
N SER A 145 -0.25 11.13 -8.21
CA SER A 145 -0.29 11.81 -9.51
C SER A 145 0.86 11.42 -10.45
N VAL A 146 1.78 10.59 -10.01
CA VAL A 146 2.85 10.07 -10.87
C VAL A 146 2.25 9.08 -11.87
N THR A 147 2.66 9.17 -13.13
CA THR A 147 2.19 8.26 -14.18
C THR A 147 2.49 6.80 -13.82
N GLY A 148 1.49 5.94 -13.91
CA GLY A 148 1.61 4.53 -13.54
C GLY A 148 1.35 4.23 -12.06
N SER A 149 0.90 5.23 -11.28
CA SER A 149 0.54 5.03 -9.87
C SER A 149 -0.51 3.93 -9.69
N LYS A 150 -0.39 3.17 -8.61
CA LYS A 150 -1.30 2.08 -8.26
C LYS A 150 -1.73 2.17 -6.80
N PHE A 151 -2.89 1.60 -6.51
CA PHE A 151 -3.48 1.53 -5.17
C PHE A 151 -3.63 0.09 -4.73
N TRP A 152 -3.29 -0.16 -3.47
CA TRP A 152 -3.39 -1.48 -2.85
C TRP A 152 -4.23 -1.34 -1.59
N PHE A 153 -5.37 -2.05 -1.55
CA PHE A 153 -6.29 -1.98 -0.42
C PHE A 153 -6.43 -3.34 0.22
N ASN A 154 -6.18 -3.41 1.51
CA ASN A 154 -6.50 -4.54 2.34
C ASN A 154 -7.68 -4.18 3.24
N CYS A 155 -8.77 -4.93 3.16
CA CYS A 155 -9.96 -4.66 3.95
C CYS A 155 -10.69 -5.93 4.38
N ASN A 156 -11.48 -5.79 5.43
CA ASN A 156 -12.47 -6.75 5.85
C ASN A 156 -13.78 -5.97 6.07
N PRO A 157 -14.56 -5.72 5.03
CA PRO A 157 -15.78 -4.94 5.14
C PRO A 157 -16.89 -5.80 5.79
N ASP A 158 -17.04 -5.69 7.10
CA ASP A 158 -18.08 -6.37 7.86
C ASP A 158 -19.50 -5.87 7.54
N ASN A 159 -19.62 -4.72 6.88
CA ASN A 159 -20.89 -4.07 6.58
C ASN A 159 -21.05 -3.81 5.08
N PRO A 160 -22.06 -4.39 4.41
CA PRO A 160 -22.30 -4.18 2.98
C PRO A 160 -22.63 -2.72 2.61
N ARG A 161 -23.00 -1.89 3.56
CA ARG A 161 -23.22 -0.44 3.36
C ARG A 161 -22.01 0.42 3.74
N HIS A 162 -20.86 -0.19 4.05
CA HIS A 162 -19.66 0.55 4.40
C HIS A 162 -19.23 1.46 3.25
N TRP A 163 -18.78 2.69 3.56
CA TRP A 163 -18.40 3.70 2.56
C TRP A 163 -17.36 3.18 1.55
N PHE A 164 -16.41 2.36 2.00
CA PHE A 164 -15.37 1.82 1.14
C PHE A 164 -15.94 0.88 0.08
N LYS A 165 -16.89 0.00 0.48
CA LYS A 165 -17.57 -0.89 -0.47
C LYS A 165 -18.35 -0.08 -1.50
N VAL A 166 -19.18 0.86 -1.05
CA VAL A 166 -20.07 1.65 -1.90
C VAL A 166 -19.28 2.55 -2.85
N ASN A 167 -18.26 3.23 -2.35
CA ASN A 167 -17.54 4.27 -3.12
C ASN A 167 -16.33 3.73 -3.89
N TRP A 168 -15.77 2.59 -3.50
CA TRP A 168 -14.56 2.04 -4.10
C TRP A 168 -14.77 0.69 -4.77
N ILE A 169 -15.25 -0.31 -4.03
CA ILE A 169 -15.40 -1.68 -4.57
C ILE A 169 -16.38 -1.70 -5.73
N ASP A 170 -17.52 -1.03 -5.58
CA ASP A 170 -18.62 -1.08 -6.55
C ASP A 170 -18.43 -0.11 -7.74
N LYS A 171 -17.54 0.86 -7.67
CA LYS A 171 -17.44 1.94 -8.67
C LYS A 171 -16.14 1.99 -9.48
N LEU A 172 -15.09 1.30 -9.09
CA LEU A 172 -13.78 1.47 -9.72
C LEU A 172 -13.31 0.26 -10.50
N SER A 173 -12.45 0.53 -11.49
CA SER A 173 -11.72 -0.47 -12.27
C SER A 173 -10.63 -1.11 -11.43
N LEU A 174 -11.02 -1.93 -10.44
CA LEU A 174 -10.12 -2.55 -9.48
C LEU A 174 -10.03 -4.05 -9.70
N ILE A 175 -8.89 -4.63 -9.33
CA ILE A 175 -8.74 -6.07 -9.20
C ILE A 175 -9.25 -6.45 -7.80
N HIS A 176 -10.31 -7.24 -7.75
CA HIS A 176 -10.84 -7.74 -6.48
C HIS A 176 -10.35 -9.17 -6.24
N ILE A 177 -9.77 -9.40 -5.07
CA ILE A 177 -9.33 -10.71 -4.58
C ILE A 177 -10.12 -10.98 -3.31
N SER A 178 -11.04 -11.93 -3.36
CA SER A 178 -11.77 -12.44 -2.21
C SER A 178 -11.32 -13.85 -1.88
N GLU A 179 -11.22 -14.18 -0.60
CA GLU A 179 -11.04 -15.54 -0.10
C GLU A 179 -12.38 -16.14 0.32
#